data_737a8870663e4af55b15c97c0c8f2948
#
_entry.id   737a8870663e4af55b15c97c0c8f2948
#
_cell.length_a   1.000
_cell.length_b   1.000
_cell.length_c   1.000
_cell.angle_alpha   90.00
_cell.angle_beta   90.00
_cell.angle_gamma   90.00
#
_symmetry.space_group_name_H-M   'P 1'
#
loop_
_entity.id
_entity.type
_entity.pdbx_description
1 polymer ?
#
loop_
_entity_poly.entity_id
_entity_poly.type
_entity_poly.pdbx_seq_one_letter_code
_entity_poly.pdbx_strand_id
1 'polypeptide(L)'
;MKLDRFINRPVLSTVISVLIVILGVIGLATLPITQYPDIAPPTVQVRATYTGANSTAVLNSVIAPLEDQINGVENMMYIQSTASNNGAADINVYFNQGTDPDMAAVNVQNRVSMAQGLLPAEVTKVGVTTQKRQNSMLMVFSLYDETDSYNIEFIENYANINLIPEIKRVKGVGDANVLGQDYSMRIWLKPDVMAQYKLIPTDVSAALAEQNIEAAPGQFGERGNQTFQYTIRYKGRLQQTTEFEDIVIKALPDGNVLRLGDVADIELGRLAYTFNNMVNGHKAVSCIVYQMAGTNATETISNLEEVLAKAQESLPTGLNINIAQNANDFLFASIHEVIKTLIEAFVLVFIVVYIFLQDMRSTLIPAIAIPVALVATFFVLKLIGFSVNLLTLSAMVLAIAIVVDDAIVVVEGVHAKLDQGYKSSREASIDAMSELGGAIVSITLVMMSVFIPVSFMGGTAGTFYRQFGMTMAIAIGLSALNALTLSPALCAVLLKPHKKEDGTEDSTLKERMKVAYTAAHTTMINRYTEAIGKMLHPGITLTFTIIAILGMIFGFFSLNPVVTAIFVLLSILALIGMSTKKFKNRFN
;
A
#
# COMPACT_ATOMS: atom_id res chain seq x y z
N MET A 1 -18.07 -37.76 -3.10
CA MET A 1 -16.64 -37.55 -2.72
C MET A 1 -16.36 -38.51 -1.59
N LYS A 2 -15.26 -39.30 -1.62
CA LYS A 2 -14.97 -40.26 -0.52
C LYS A 2 -14.27 -39.51 0.65
N LEU A 3 -15.06 -38.69 1.35
CA LEU A 3 -14.59 -37.93 2.55
C LEU A 3 -14.26 -38.88 3.72
N ASP A 4 -14.81 -40.09 3.73
CA ASP A 4 -14.60 -41.15 4.72
C ASP A 4 -13.11 -41.45 4.97
N ARG A 5 -12.28 -41.24 3.95
CA ARG A 5 -10.83 -41.51 4.06
C ARG A 5 -10.14 -40.59 5.09
N PHE A 6 -10.58 -39.33 5.19
CA PHE A 6 -10.03 -38.35 6.14
C PHE A 6 -10.51 -38.62 7.57
N ILE A 7 -11.79 -38.98 7.71
CA ILE A 7 -12.39 -39.33 9.01
C ILE A 7 -11.82 -40.65 9.52
N ASN A 8 -11.59 -41.61 8.61
CA ASN A 8 -11.01 -42.90 8.95
C ASN A 8 -9.51 -42.84 9.27
N ARG A 9 -8.79 -41.80 8.85
CA ARG A 9 -7.38 -41.56 9.10
C ARG A 9 -7.15 -40.17 9.64
N PRO A 10 -7.55 -39.86 10.89
CA PRO A 10 -7.48 -38.50 11.44
C PRO A 10 -6.04 -37.97 11.49
N VAL A 11 -5.05 -38.85 11.68
CA VAL A 11 -3.63 -38.48 11.64
C VAL A 11 -3.26 -37.89 10.26
N LEU A 12 -3.78 -38.43 9.16
CA LEU A 12 -3.54 -37.91 7.82
C LEU A 12 -4.04 -36.47 7.68
N SER A 13 -5.30 -36.22 8.13
CA SER A 13 -5.90 -34.87 8.10
C SER A 13 -5.11 -33.88 8.94
N THR A 14 -4.70 -34.26 10.14
CA THR A 14 -3.89 -33.42 11.03
C THR A 14 -2.52 -33.10 10.43
N VAL A 15 -1.84 -34.10 9.84
CA VAL A 15 -0.51 -33.89 9.21
C VAL A 15 -0.63 -32.93 8.03
N ILE A 16 -1.66 -33.07 7.18
CA ILE A 16 -1.89 -32.15 6.06
C ILE A 16 -2.12 -30.73 6.59
N SER A 17 -2.96 -30.56 7.61
CA SER A 17 -3.24 -29.24 8.20
C SER A 17 -1.99 -28.63 8.84
N VAL A 18 -1.17 -29.40 9.57
CA VAL A 18 0.10 -28.93 10.14
C VAL A 18 1.07 -28.52 9.04
N LEU A 19 1.17 -29.29 7.96
CA LEU A 19 2.03 -28.94 6.81
C LEU A 19 1.59 -27.62 6.17
N ILE A 20 0.30 -27.44 5.96
CA ILE A 20 -0.26 -26.20 5.41
C ILE A 20 0.00 -25.02 6.36
N VAL A 21 -0.10 -25.20 7.68
CA VAL A 21 0.22 -24.17 8.67
C VAL A 21 1.72 -23.81 8.61
N ILE A 22 2.61 -24.79 8.52
CA ILE A 22 4.05 -24.53 8.38
C ILE A 22 4.34 -23.71 7.12
N LEU A 23 3.74 -24.10 5.98
CA LEU A 23 3.86 -23.33 4.73
C LEU A 23 3.28 -21.91 4.88
N GLY A 24 2.19 -21.77 5.60
CA GLY A 24 1.58 -20.47 5.91
C GLY A 24 2.46 -19.56 6.76
N VAL A 25 3.11 -20.13 7.79
CA VAL A 25 4.07 -19.39 8.63
C VAL A 25 5.29 -18.94 7.82
N ILE A 26 5.84 -19.84 6.97
CA ILE A 26 6.92 -19.47 6.04
C ILE A 26 6.44 -18.37 5.07
N GLY A 27 5.22 -18.48 4.56
CA GLY A 27 4.59 -17.46 3.74
C GLY A 27 4.56 -16.11 4.46
N LEU A 28 4.02 -16.08 5.67
CA LEU A 28 3.91 -14.86 6.49
C LEU A 28 5.28 -14.22 6.76
N ALA A 29 6.29 -15.03 7.14
CA ALA A 29 7.62 -14.53 7.45
C ALA A 29 8.37 -13.96 6.23
N THR A 30 7.97 -14.33 5.02
CA THR A 30 8.66 -13.97 3.77
C THR A 30 7.85 -13.06 2.85
N LEU A 31 6.60 -12.72 3.21
CA LEU A 31 5.77 -11.77 2.49
C LEU A 31 6.29 -10.34 2.72
N PRO A 32 6.33 -9.50 1.69
CA PRO A 32 6.61 -8.08 1.88
C PRO A 32 5.49 -7.43 2.70
N ILE A 33 5.89 -6.57 3.63
CA ILE A 33 4.95 -5.78 4.44
C ILE A 33 4.91 -4.38 3.85
N THR A 34 3.72 -3.92 3.50
CA THR A 34 3.46 -2.60 2.92
C THR A 34 2.22 -1.99 3.57
N GLN A 35 2.08 -0.67 3.54
CA GLN A 35 0.88 -0.02 4.05
C GLN A 35 -0.34 -0.33 3.19
N TYR A 36 -0.19 -0.14 1.89
CA TYR A 36 -1.17 -0.41 0.85
C TYR A 36 -0.57 -1.27 -0.25
N PRO A 37 -1.37 -1.95 -1.05
CA PRO A 37 -0.89 -2.57 -2.26
C PRO A 37 -0.26 -1.52 -3.19
N ASP A 38 0.50 -1.97 -4.16
CA ASP A 38 1.12 -1.10 -5.17
C ASP A 38 0.02 -0.60 -6.12
N ILE A 39 -0.66 0.48 -5.69
CA ILE A 39 -1.84 1.07 -6.36
C ILE A 39 -1.48 2.26 -7.23
N ALA A 40 -0.33 2.87 -6.97
CA ALA A 40 0.11 4.00 -7.76
C ALA A 40 0.46 3.53 -9.18
N PRO A 41 -0.12 4.15 -10.22
CA PRO A 41 0.30 3.87 -11.58
C PRO A 41 1.79 4.19 -11.73
N PRO A 42 2.56 3.38 -12.46
CA PRO A 42 3.94 3.69 -12.77
C PRO A 42 4.01 5.10 -13.33
N THR A 43 4.88 5.92 -12.76
CA THR A 43 4.99 7.34 -13.12
C THR A 43 6.43 7.66 -13.49
N VAL A 44 6.61 8.32 -14.61
CA VAL A 44 7.90 8.87 -15.03
C VAL A 44 7.83 10.39 -14.92
N GLN A 45 8.79 10.97 -14.23
CA GLN A 45 8.91 12.40 -14.07
C GLN A 45 10.01 12.96 -14.98
N VAL A 46 9.65 13.98 -15.74
CA VAL A 46 10.57 14.77 -16.54
C VAL A 46 10.68 16.15 -15.90
N ARG A 47 11.91 16.58 -15.61
CA ARG A 47 12.21 17.87 -15.02
C ARG A 47 13.11 18.68 -15.93
N ALA A 48 12.77 19.95 -16.09
CA ALA A 48 13.58 20.94 -16.76
C ALA A 48 13.56 22.26 -15.97
N THR A 49 14.61 23.06 -16.12
CA THR A 49 14.67 24.39 -15.48
C THR A 49 14.99 25.42 -16.55
N TYR A 50 14.13 26.41 -16.67
CA TYR A 50 14.36 27.59 -17.49
C TYR A 50 14.66 28.77 -16.60
N THR A 51 15.92 28.95 -16.26
CA THR A 51 16.39 29.95 -15.31
C THR A 51 15.96 31.35 -15.72
N GLY A 52 15.31 32.09 -14.80
CA GLY A 52 14.83 33.46 -15.02
C GLY A 52 13.50 33.58 -15.76
N ALA A 53 12.90 32.47 -16.20
CA ALA A 53 11.59 32.47 -16.88
C ALA A 53 10.43 32.45 -15.86
N ASN A 54 9.33 33.09 -16.21
CA ASN A 54 8.06 32.97 -15.50
C ASN A 54 7.29 31.71 -15.96
N SER A 55 6.23 31.34 -15.24
CA SER A 55 5.42 30.15 -15.53
C SER A 55 4.84 30.14 -16.95
N THR A 56 4.45 31.27 -17.52
CA THR A 56 3.94 31.36 -18.88
C THR A 56 5.01 31.05 -19.93
N ALA A 57 6.23 31.56 -19.74
CA ALA A 57 7.36 31.26 -20.62
C ALA A 57 7.77 29.77 -20.50
N VAL A 58 7.80 29.23 -19.27
CA VAL A 58 8.06 27.82 -19.03
C VAL A 58 7.02 26.93 -19.72
N LEU A 59 5.73 27.28 -19.59
CA LEU A 59 4.65 26.53 -20.23
C LEU A 59 4.81 26.48 -21.74
N ASN A 60 4.98 27.64 -22.38
CA ASN A 60 4.97 27.75 -23.83
C ASN A 60 6.27 27.26 -24.49
N SER A 61 7.44 27.50 -23.85
CA SER A 61 8.73 27.23 -24.48
C SER A 61 9.38 25.92 -24.02
N VAL A 62 8.91 25.32 -22.92
CA VAL A 62 9.52 24.10 -22.36
C VAL A 62 8.49 22.98 -22.27
N ILE A 63 7.37 23.21 -21.57
CA ILE A 63 6.38 22.17 -21.32
C ILE A 63 5.68 21.75 -22.61
N ALA A 64 5.15 22.69 -23.38
CA ALA A 64 4.40 22.36 -24.57
C ALA A 64 5.20 21.55 -25.60
N PRO A 65 6.46 21.91 -25.97
CA PRO A 65 7.27 21.08 -26.87
C PRO A 65 7.59 19.70 -26.30
N LEU A 66 7.80 19.58 -24.98
CA LEU A 66 8.05 18.29 -24.33
C LEU A 66 6.79 17.42 -24.32
N GLU A 67 5.64 17.98 -23.95
CA GLU A 67 4.36 17.26 -23.97
C GLU A 67 4.00 16.75 -25.36
N ASP A 68 4.15 17.57 -26.40
CA ASP A 68 3.87 17.19 -27.79
C ASP A 68 4.68 15.98 -28.22
N GLN A 69 5.94 15.87 -27.80
CA GLN A 69 6.80 14.74 -28.13
C GLN A 69 6.54 13.52 -27.24
N ILE A 70 6.26 13.73 -25.95
CA ILE A 70 6.00 12.66 -24.98
C ILE A 70 4.61 12.05 -25.23
N ASN A 71 3.67 12.84 -25.70
CA ASN A 71 2.32 12.36 -25.96
C ASN A 71 2.31 11.15 -26.92
N GLY A 72 1.55 10.12 -26.56
CA GLY A 72 1.48 8.87 -27.30
C GLY A 72 2.63 7.89 -27.04
N VAL A 73 3.35 8.03 -25.92
CA VAL A 73 4.24 6.96 -25.42
C VAL A 73 3.41 5.73 -25.10
N GLU A 74 3.93 4.55 -25.41
CA GLU A 74 3.26 3.27 -25.23
C GLU A 74 2.79 3.07 -23.77
N ASN A 75 1.56 2.60 -23.61
CA ASN A 75 0.89 2.37 -22.32
C ASN A 75 0.67 3.62 -21.45
N MET A 76 0.84 4.82 -21.99
CA MET A 76 0.54 6.07 -21.29
C MET A 76 -0.97 6.20 -21.04
N MET A 77 -1.34 6.62 -19.83
CA MET A 77 -2.71 6.97 -19.48
C MET A 77 -2.99 8.46 -19.70
N TYR A 78 -2.17 9.31 -19.08
CA TYR A 78 -2.26 10.76 -19.18
C TYR A 78 -0.94 11.43 -18.76
N ILE A 79 -0.82 12.71 -19.07
CA ILE A 79 0.26 13.61 -18.67
C ILE A 79 -0.29 14.68 -17.76
N GLN A 80 0.46 15.07 -16.76
CA GLN A 80 0.20 16.23 -15.91
C GLN A 80 1.47 17.05 -15.76
N SER A 81 1.38 18.33 -16.11
CA SER A 81 2.53 19.24 -16.06
C SER A 81 2.29 20.41 -15.14
N THR A 82 3.36 20.91 -14.54
CA THR A 82 3.36 22.08 -13.66
C THR A 82 4.45 23.04 -14.09
N ALA A 83 4.07 24.28 -14.40
CA ALA A 83 4.97 25.39 -14.66
C ALA A 83 5.02 26.30 -13.45
N SER A 84 6.22 26.61 -12.97
CA SER A 84 6.44 27.45 -11.79
C SER A 84 7.12 28.78 -12.15
N ASN A 85 6.84 29.84 -11.38
CA ASN A 85 7.42 31.16 -11.61
C ASN A 85 8.92 31.25 -11.27
N ASN A 86 9.50 30.22 -10.69
CA ASN A 86 10.94 30.08 -10.48
C ASN A 86 11.67 29.44 -11.67
N GLY A 87 10.97 29.25 -12.80
CA GLY A 87 11.53 28.64 -14.00
C GLY A 87 11.48 27.11 -14.02
N ALA A 88 10.92 26.45 -13.02
CA ALA A 88 10.84 24.99 -12.99
C ALA A 88 9.67 24.46 -13.83
N ALA A 89 9.94 23.41 -14.60
CA ALA A 89 8.99 22.60 -15.35
C ALA A 89 9.02 21.17 -14.82
N ASP A 90 7.91 20.69 -14.30
CA ASP A 90 7.71 19.32 -13.85
C ASP A 90 6.62 18.66 -14.69
N ILE A 91 6.95 17.57 -15.41
CA ILE A 91 6.02 16.80 -16.23
C ILE A 91 5.95 15.38 -15.66
N ASN A 92 4.77 14.96 -15.25
CA ASN A 92 4.52 13.62 -14.76
C ASN A 92 3.73 12.82 -15.80
N VAL A 93 4.30 11.73 -16.26
CA VAL A 93 3.70 10.82 -17.23
C VAL A 93 3.22 9.58 -16.49
N TYR A 94 1.93 9.33 -16.52
CA TYR A 94 1.29 8.21 -15.82
C TYR A 94 1.00 7.08 -16.79
N PHE A 95 1.31 5.85 -16.37
CA PHE A 95 1.18 4.65 -17.18
C PHE A 95 0.12 3.70 -16.65
N ASN A 96 -0.40 2.84 -17.52
CA ASN A 96 -1.30 1.77 -17.12
C ASN A 96 -0.62 0.84 -16.12
N GLN A 97 -1.40 0.30 -15.17
CA GLN A 97 -0.89 -0.69 -14.23
C GLN A 97 -0.35 -1.93 -14.95
N GLY A 98 0.78 -2.46 -14.46
CA GLY A 98 1.48 -3.57 -15.09
C GLY A 98 2.49 -3.15 -16.17
N THR A 99 2.61 -1.85 -16.47
CA THR A 99 3.69 -1.33 -17.32
C THR A 99 5.01 -1.39 -16.55
N ASP A 100 6.06 -1.89 -17.22
CA ASP A 100 7.42 -1.90 -16.68
C ASP A 100 7.94 -0.45 -16.52
N PRO A 101 8.24 0.02 -15.28
CA PRO A 101 8.67 1.38 -15.05
C PRO A 101 10.03 1.72 -15.69
N ASP A 102 10.91 0.73 -15.88
CA ASP A 102 12.22 0.93 -16.49
C ASP A 102 12.06 1.17 -17.98
N MET A 103 11.27 0.35 -18.65
CA MET A 103 10.97 0.54 -20.09
C MET A 103 10.19 1.83 -20.33
N ALA A 104 9.25 2.18 -19.43
CA ALA A 104 8.52 3.45 -19.52
C ALA A 104 9.46 4.65 -19.43
N ALA A 105 10.42 4.64 -18.49
CA ALA A 105 11.42 5.72 -18.38
C ALA A 105 12.30 5.83 -19.62
N VAL A 106 12.75 4.69 -20.18
CA VAL A 106 13.53 4.68 -21.44
C VAL A 106 12.72 5.26 -22.61
N ASN A 107 11.45 4.86 -22.73
CA ASN A 107 10.58 5.35 -23.81
C ASN A 107 10.33 6.87 -23.67
N VAL A 108 10.08 7.37 -22.47
CA VAL A 108 9.93 8.81 -22.22
C VAL A 108 11.25 9.54 -22.49
N GLN A 109 12.39 9.01 -22.05
CA GLN A 109 13.72 9.62 -22.31
C GLN A 109 14.00 9.73 -23.81
N ASN A 110 13.65 8.71 -24.60
CA ASN A 110 13.79 8.76 -26.06
C ASN A 110 12.96 9.91 -26.66
N ARG A 111 11.72 10.11 -26.18
CA ARG A 111 10.87 11.21 -26.63
C ARG A 111 11.41 12.58 -26.19
N VAL A 112 11.89 12.69 -24.96
CA VAL A 112 12.53 13.90 -24.44
C VAL A 112 13.76 14.26 -25.30
N SER A 113 14.56 13.27 -25.70
CA SER A 113 15.72 13.49 -26.56
C SER A 113 15.35 14.05 -27.93
N MET A 114 14.19 13.66 -28.47
CA MET A 114 13.68 14.22 -29.74
C MET A 114 13.24 15.70 -29.57
N ALA A 115 12.75 16.07 -28.38
CA ALA A 115 12.33 17.44 -28.09
C ALA A 115 13.50 18.41 -27.84
N GLN A 116 14.70 17.93 -27.53
CA GLN A 116 15.85 18.78 -27.12
C GLN A 116 16.16 19.90 -28.11
N GLY A 117 16.04 19.64 -29.41
CA GLY A 117 16.26 20.65 -30.46
C GLY A 117 15.21 21.76 -30.54
N LEU A 118 14.07 21.57 -29.86
CA LEU A 118 12.96 22.55 -29.81
C LEU A 118 13.02 23.44 -28.55
N LEU A 119 13.88 23.08 -27.58
CA LEU A 119 13.98 23.77 -26.30
C LEU A 119 14.92 24.98 -26.36
N PRO A 120 14.69 26.01 -25.53
CA PRO A 120 15.64 27.14 -25.37
C PRO A 120 17.04 26.66 -24.99
N ALA A 121 18.06 27.39 -25.47
CA ALA A 121 19.47 27.06 -25.22
C ALA A 121 19.81 27.01 -23.71
N GLU A 122 19.18 27.86 -22.90
CA GLU A 122 19.35 27.92 -21.45
C GLU A 122 18.87 26.61 -20.79
N VAL A 123 17.76 26.04 -21.28
CA VAL A 123 17.19 24.79 -20.78
C VAL A 123 18.07 23.60 -21.19
N THR A 124 18.52 23.57 -22.45
CA THR A 124 19.38 22.48 -22.96
C THR A 124 20.76 22.50 -22.29
N LYS A 125 21.27 23.67 -21.90
CA LYS A 125 22.54 23.83 -21.17
C LYS A 125 22.46 23.26 -19.75
N VAL A 126 21.36 23.45 -19.06
CA VAL A 126 21.10 22.85 -17.72
C VAL A 126 20.80 21.35 -17.86
N GLY A 127 20.09 20.99 -18.91
CA GLY A 127 19.64 19.63 -19.21
C GLY A 127 18.22 19.34 -18.75
N VAL A 128 17.62 18.34 -19.39
CA VAL A 128 16.31 17.79 -19.02
C VAL A 128 16.54 16.41 -18.41
N THR A 129 16.05 16.21 -17.21
CA THR A 129 16.19 14.94 -16.48
C THR A 129 14.90 14.12 -16.58
N THR A 130 15.04 12.82 -16.83
CA THR A 130 13.94 11.86 -16.82
C THR A 130 14.23 10.78 -15.80
N GLN A 131 13.30 10.57 -14.88
CA GLN A 131 13.48 9.59 -13.82
C GLN A 131 12.17 8.92 -13.45
N LYS A 132 12.25 7.70 -12.95
CA LYS A 132 11.08 7.04 -12.34
C LYS A 132 10.68 7.80 -11.08
N ARG A 133 9.42 8.14 -10.95
CA ARG A 133 8.92 8.73 -9.71
C ARG A 133 8.59 7.63 -8.72
N GLN A 134 9.23 7.67 -7.57
CA GLN A 134 8.90 6.82 -6.45
C GLN A 134 7.77 7.49 -5.63
N ASN A 135 6.65 6.80 -5.49
CA ASN A 135 5.46 7.36 -4.83
C ASN A 135 5.38 7.00 -3.34
N SER A 136 6.15 6.02 -2.90
CA SER A 136 6.13 5.54 -1.52
C SER A 136 7.25 6.17 -0.71
N MET A 137 6.89 7.16 0.11
CA MET A 137 7.80 7.80 1.05
C MET A 137 7.98 6.91 2.28
N LEU A 138 9.23 6.56 2.60
CA LEU A 138 9.57 5.75 3.76
C LEU A 138 9.80 6.59 5.01
N MET A 139 10.59 7.66 4.84
CA MET A 139 11.06 8.45 5.97
C MET A 139 11.31 9.89 5.56
N VAL A 140 11.01 10.81 6.47
CA VAL A 140 11.49 12.19 6.44
C VAL A 140 12.31 12.41 7.70
N PHE A 141 13.56 12.77 7.52
CA PHE A 141 14.43 13.18 8.62
C PHE A 141 15.03 14.56 8.34
N SER A 142 15.44 15.23 9.37
CA SER A 142 16.00 16.57 9.27
C SER A 142 17.32 16.65 10.04
N LEU A 143 18.30 17.34 9.44
CA LEU A 143 19.50 17.79 10.14
C LEU A 143 19.25 19.19 10.66
N TYR A 144 19.59 19.43 11.91
CA TYR A 144 19.46 20.74 12.54
C TYR A 144 20.61 20.96 13.53
N ASP A 145 20.89 22.23 13.80
CA ASP A 145 21.90 22.64 14.77
C ASP A 145 21.20 23.32 15.95
N GLU A 146 21.32 22.74 17.15
CA GLU A 146 20.73 23.29 18.38
C GLU A 146 21.39 24.59 18.81
N THR A 147 22.63 24.84 18.36
CA THR A 147 23.41 26.01 18.73
C THR A 147 23.31 27.14 17.71
N ASP A 148 22.66 26.90 16.57
CA ASP A 148 22.59 27.79 15.40
C ASP A 148 23.98 28.32 14.95
N SER A 149 25.03 27.53 15.19
CA SER A 149 26.42 27.90 14.87
C SER A 149 26.75 27.67 13.39
N TYR A 150 26.05 26.73 12.72
CA TYR A 150 26.20 26.45 11.30
C TYR A 150 25.16 27.20 10.47
N ASN A 151 25.59 27.70 9.30
CA ASN A 151 24.64 28.23 8.34
C ASN A 151 23.90 27.09 7.63
N ILE A 152 22.74 27.39 7.14
CA ILE A 152 21.86 26.40 6.51
C ILE A 152 22.47 25.78 5.24
N GLU A 153 23.26 26.57 4.52
CA GLU A 153 23.97 26.17 3.32
C GLU A 153 25.02 25.08 3.60
N PHE A 154 25.72 25.20 4.74
CA PHE A 154 26.64 24.17 5.18
C PHE A 154 25.92 22.86 5.49
N ILE A 155 24.79 22.94 6.22
CA ILE A 155 24.00 21.76 6.59
C ILE A 155 23.46 21.06 5.34
N GLU A 156 22.94 21.83 4.36
CA GLU A 156 22.46 21.31 3.08
C GLU A 156 23.59 20.60 2.30
N ASN A 157 24.73 21.23 2.17
CA ASN A 157 25.88 20.68 1.47
C ASN A 157 26.41 19.42 2.17
N TYR A 158 26.48 19.43 3.49
CA TYR A 158 26.90 18.29 4.29
C TYR A 158 25.94 17.09 4.05
N ALA A 159 24.63 17.33 4.07
CA ALA A 159 23.63 16.31 3.79
C ALA A 159 23.80 15.72 2.38
N ASN A 160 23.97 16.57 1.36
CA ASN A 160 24.10 16.15 -0.03
C ASN A 160 25.37 15.34 -0.30
N ILE A 161 26.50 15.72 0.32
CA ILE A 161 27.78 15.07 0.05
C ILE A 161 27.99 13.82 0.90
N ASN A 162 27.58 13.85 2.18
CA ASN A 162 27.92 12.79 3.11
C ASN A 162 26.74 11.82 3.34
N LEU A 163 25.53 12.31 3.60
CA LEU A 163 24.41 11.46 4.02
C LEU A 163 23.63 10.85 2.85
N ILE A 164 23.25 11.65 1.88
CA ILE A 164 22.42 11.16 0.76
C ILE A 164 23.08 10.02 -0.02
N PRO A 165 24.38 10.04 -0.34
CA PRO A 165 25.03 8.93 -1.02
C PRO A 165 25.06 7.64 -0.19
N GLU A 166 25.15 7.71 1.13
CA GLU A 166 25.08 6.54 2.00
C GLU A 166 23.68 5.97 2.06
N ILE A 167 22.67 6.83 2.21
CA ILE A 167 21.26 6.46 2.24
C ILE A 167 20.83 5.78 0.93
N LYS A 168 21.24 6.31 -0.23
CA LYS A 168 20.94 5.71 -1.55
C LYS A 168 21.53 4.32 -1.75
N ARG A 169 22.55 3.93 -0.98
CA ARG A 169 23.13 2.57 -1.02
C ARG A 169 22.40 1.57 -0.14
N VAL A 170 21.50 2.02 0.73
CA VAL A 170 20.72 1.13 1.60
C VAL A 170 19.79 0.27 0.73
N LYS A 171 19.85 -1.04 0.94
CA LYS A 171 19.00 -1.97 0.21
C LYS A 171 17.52 -1.65 0.43
N GLY A 172 16.79 -1.46 -0.67
CA GLY A 172 15.37 -1.13 -0.64
C GLY A 172 15.05 0.36 -0.78
N VAL A 173 16.05 1.24 -0.70
CA VAL A 173 15.89 2.66 -1.03
C VAL A 173 15.85 2.83 -2.54
N GLY A 174 14.81 3.49 -3.02
CA GLY A 174 14.62 3.84 -4.43
C GLY A 174 15.22 5.18 -4.79
N ASP A 175 15.05 6.17 -3.92
CA ASP A 175 15.65 7.51 -4.04
C ASP A 175 15.72 8.19 -2.68
N ALA A 176 16.61 9.19 -2.56
CA ALA A 176 16.71 10.06 -1.40
C ALA A 176 17.12 11.45 -1.84
N ASN A 177 16.43 12.47 -1.34
CA ASN A 177 16.61 13.84 -1.77
C ASN A 177 16.60 14.78 -0.57
N VAL A 178 17.46 15.81 -0.63
CA VAL A 178 17.42 16.95 0.29
C VAL A 178 16.32 17.91 -0.17
N LEU A 179 15.47 18.36 0.75
CA LEU A 179 14.57 19.48 0.54
C LEU A 179 15.33 20.79 0.79
N GLY A 180 16.21 21.10 -0.11
CA GLY A 180 17.09 22.26 -0.07
C GLY A 180 17.58 22.59 -1.46
N GLN A 181 18.60 23.41 -1.53
CA GLN A 181 19.21 23.85 -2.78
C GLN A 181 20.73 23.74 -2.66
N ASP A 182 21.35 23.36 -3.76
CA ASP A 182 22.82 23.32 -3.83
C ASP A 182 23.44 24.70 -3.62
N TYR A 183 24.71 24.72 -3.25
CA TYR A 183 25.49 25.93 -3.26
C TYR A 183 25.50 26.58 -4.63
N SER A 184 25.40 27.89 -4.64
CA SER A 184 25.52 28.70 -5.84
C SER A 184 26.26 29.99 -5.53
N MET A 185 27.11 30.41 -6.44
CA MET A 185 27.69 31.77 -6.39
C MET A 185 26.55 32.73 -6.78
N ARG A 186 26.15 33.59 -5.82
CA ARG A 186 25.12 34.60 -6.00
C ARG A 186 25.80 35.93 -6.36
N ILE A 187 25.36 36.52 -7.45
CA ILE A 187 25.87 37.77 -7.98
C ILE A 187 24.70 38.75 -8.03
N TRP A 188 24.66 39.64 -7.04
CA TRP A 188 23.62 40.64 -6.90
C TRP A 188 24.03 41.90 -7.63
N LEU A 189 23.51 42.11 -8.84
CA LEU A 189 23.85 43.24 -9.68
C LEU A 189 23.33 44.54 -9.07
N LYS A 190 24.14 45.63 -9.18
CA LYS A 190 23.79 47.00 -8.75
C LYS A 190 23.31 47.80 -9.97
N PRO A 191 22.02 47.92 -10.25
CA PRO A 191 21.52 48.54 -11.47
C PRO A 191 21.96 50.01 -11.63
N ASP A 192 22.03 50.76 -10.54
CA ASP A 192 22.43 52.16 -10.55
C ASP A 192 23.88 52.33 -10.99
N VAL A 193 24.78 51.47 -10.50
CA VAL A 193 26.19 51.46 -10.88
C VAL A 193 26.34 50.99 -12.32
N MET A 194 25.64 49.94 -12.72
CA MET A 194 25.64 49.42 -14.09
C MET A 194 25.19 50.48 -15.09
N ALA A 195 24.16 51.27 -14.76
CA ALA A 195 23.69 52.36 -15.61
C ALA A 195 24.75 53.44 -15.84
N GLN A 196 25.56 53.79 -14.81
CA GLN A 196 26.67 54.76 -14.93
C GLN A 196 27.72 54.31 -15.94
N TYR A 197 28.01 52.97 -15.99
CA TYR A 197 28.97 52.39 -16.92
C TYR A 197 28.36 51.91 -18.23
N LYS A 198 27.03 52.15 -18.44
CA LYS A 198 26.24 51.70 -19.61
C LYS A 198 26.35 50.20 -19.85
N LEU A 199 26.21 49.42 -18.77
CA LEU A 199 26.17 47.96 -18.77
C LEU A 199 24.75 47.43 -18.71
N ILE A 200 24.54 46.31 -19.36
CA ILE A 200 23.33 45.52 -19.26
C ILE A 200 23.66 44.16 -18.65
N PRO A 201 22.69 43.42 -18.05
CA PRO A 201 22.95 42.13 -17.42
C PRO A 201 23.61 41.10 -18.33
N THR A 202 23.35 41.17 -19.65
CA THR A 202 23.97 40.31 -20.65
C THR A 202 25.47 40.51 -20.78
N ASP A 203 25.98 41.71 -20.54
CA ASP A 203 27.44 41.98 -20.57
C ASP A 203 28.14 41.27 -19.41
N VAL A 204 27.52 41.25 -18.24
CA VAL A 204 28.00 40.51 -17.07
C VAL A 204 27.95 39.02 -17.32
N SER A 205 26.86 38.51 -17.88
CA SER A 205 26.73 37.10 -18.21
C SER A 205 27.75 36.64 -19.25
N ALA A 206 28.06 37.48 -20.23
CA ALA A 206 29.10 37.21 -21.25
C ALA A 206 30.49 37.14 -20.62
N ALA A 207 30.83 38.10 -19.75
CA ALA A 207 32.11 38.14 -19.06
C ALA A 207 32.31 36.91 -18.13
N LEU A 208 31.24 36.51 -17.43
CA LEU A 208 31.22 35.29 -16.62
C LEU A 208 31.43 34.03 -17.47
N ALA A 209 30.74 33.91 -18.61
CA ALA A 209 30.86 32.77 -19.50
C ALA A 209 32.23 32.65 -20.14
N GLU A 210 32.91 33.78 -20.39
CA GLU A 210 34.25 33.82 -20.97
C GLU A 210 35.33 33.47 -19.96
N GLN A 211 35.23 33.96 -18.70
CA GLN A 211 36.30 33.85 -17.70
C GLN A 211 36.11 32.72 -16.69
N ASN A 212 34.89 32.24 -16.50
CA ASN A 212 34.60 31.09 -15.62
C ASN A 212 34.32 29.81 -16.45
N ILE A 213 35.37 29.36 -17.15
CA ILE A 213 35.29 28.21 -18.05
C ILE A 213 36.31 27.13 -17.68
N GLU A 214 35.96 25.87 -17.88
CA GLU A 214 36.90 24.76 -17.85
C GLU A 214 37.47 24.57 -19.26
N ALA A 215 38.79 24.69 -19.38
CA ALA A 215 39.48 24.55 -20.66
C ALA A 215 40.57 23.48 -20.56
N ALA A 216 40.79 22.77 -21.65
CA ALA A 216 41.90 21.83 -21.83
C ALA A 216 42.91 22.45 -22.81
N PRO A 217 43.85 23.32 -22.37
CA PRO A 217 44.69 24.11 -23.25
C PRO A 217 45.80 23.29 -23.94
N GLY A 218 45.91 21.99 -23.62
CA GLY A 218 46.89 21.11 -24.25
C GLY A 218 48.26 21.13 -23.54
N GLN A 219 49.31 20.85 -24.32
CA GLN A 219 50.68 20.75 -23.80
C GLN A 219 51.67 21.27 -24.81
N PHE A 220 52.82 21.75 -24.30
CA PHE A 220 53.96 22.16 -25.13
C PHE A 220 54.95 21.01 -25.27
N GLY A 221 55.67 20.94 -26.41
CA GLY A 221 56.76 20.01 -26.63
C GLY A 221 56.35 18.69 -27.32
N GLU A 222 55.15 18.59 -27.90
CA GLU A 222 54.74 17.41 -28.67
C GLU A 222 55.51 17.25 -30.01
N ARG A 223 55.94 18.36 -30.60
CA ARG A 223 56.72 18.36 -31.84
C ARG A 223 58.02 19.11 -31.64
N GLY A 224 59.15 18.41 -31.63
CA GLY A 224 60.46 19.03 -31.54
C GLY A 224 61.51 18.16 -30.85
N ASN A 225 62.77 18.59 -30.88
CA ASN A 225 63.91 17.93 -30.20
C ASN A 225 63.98 18.19 -28.70
N GLN A 226 62.85 18.52 -28.05
CA GLN A 226 62.84 18.81 -26.62
C GLN A 226 62.61 17.52 -25.82
N THR A 227 63.39 17.38 -24.74
CA THR A 227 63.37 16.20 -23.88
C THR A 227 62.13 16.14 -22.95
N PHE A 228 61.42 17.27 -22.77
CA PHE A 228 60.32 17.40 -21.84
C PHE A 228 59.07 17.95 -22.50
N GLN A 229 57.91 17.37 -22.15
CA GLN A 229 56.59 17.90 -22.44
C GLN A 229 56.05 18.64 -21.18
N TYR A 230 55.48 19.82 -21.43
CA TYR A 230 54.87 20.64 -20.36
C TYR A 230 53.37 20.72 -20.56
N THR A 231 52.61 20.15 -19.64
CA THR A 231 51.14 20.27 -19.63
C THR A 231 50.79 21.68 -19.14
N ILE A 232 49.96 22.38 -19.91
CA ILE A 232 49.46 23.69 -19.50
C ILE A 232 48.34 23.44 -18.50
N ARG A 233 48.49 23.99 -17.29
CA ARG A 233 47.41 24.02 -16.31
C ARG A 233 46.64 25.31 -16.46
N TYR A 234 45.36 25.19 -16.70
CA TYR A 234 44.40 26.27 -16.63
C TYR A 234 43.80 26.30 -15.22
N LYS A 235 43.44 27.48 -14.70
CA LYS A 235 42.88 27.62 -13.36
C LYS A 235 41.55 26.92 -13.21
N GLY A 236 40.82 26.79 -14.28
CA GLY A 236 39.48 26.15 -14.31
C GLY A 236 38.39 27.08 -13.80
N ARG A 237 37.31 26.46 -13.33
CA ARG A 237 36.18 27.20 -12.75
C ARG A 237 36.60 27.89 -11.45
N LEU A 238 36.14 29.12 -11.29
CA LEU A 238 36.35 29.92 -10.10
C LEU A 238 35.58 29.34 -8.93
N GLN A 239 36.16 29.37 -7.73
CA GLN A 239 35.62 28.75 -6.54
C GLN A 239 35.35 29.73 -5.39
N GLN A 240 36.15 30.82 -5.30
CA GLN A 240 36.06 31.78 -4.21
C GLN A 240 35.39 33.07 -4.68
N THR A 241 34.66 33.73 -3.79
CA THR A 241 33.99 35.01 -4.06
C THR A 241 34.97 36.07 -4.59
N THR A 242 36.18 36.15 -4.02
CA THR A 242 37.23 37.08 -4.46
C THR A 242 37.67 36.85 -5.90
N GLU A 243 37.67 35.60 -6.37
CA GLU A 243 38.01 35.28 -7.76
C GLU A 243 36.91 35.74 -8.73
N PHE A 244 35.64 35.71 -8.30
CA PHE A 244 34.53 36.26 -9.09
C PHE A 244 34.55 37.79 -9.06
N GLU A 245 34.89 38.42 -7.93
CA GLU A 245 35.05 39.88 -7.84
C GLU A 245 36.06 40.40 -8.85
N ASP A 246 37.13 39.65 -9.08
CA ASP A 246 38.23 40.00 -10.01
C ASP A 246 37.89 39.83 -11.48
N ILE A 247 36.76 39.28 -11.86
CA ILE A 247 36.34 39.12 -13.26
C ILE A 247 36.28 40.50 -13.93
N VAL A 248 36.94 40.60 -15.07
CA VAL A 248 36.98 41.83 -15.87
C VAL A 248 35.73 41.92 -16.73
N ILE A 249 34.94 43.00 -16.55
CA ILE A 249 33.75 43.26 -17.38
C ILE A 249 34.07 44.16 -18.55
N LYS A 250 34.84 45.23 -18.30
CA LYS A 250 35.12 46.24 -19.33
C LYS A 250 36.42 47.02 -19.02
N ALA A 251 37.20 47.30 -20.06
CA ALA A 251 38.26 48.26 -19.98
C ALA A 251 37.70 49.68 -20.16
N LEU A 252 38.07 50.60 -19.32
CA LEU A 252 37.64 51.99 -19.34
C LEU A 252 38.61 52.86 -20.18
N PRO A 253 38.16 54.01 -20.74
CA PRO A 253 38.98 54.86 -21.59
C PRO A 253 40.18 55.48 -20.86
N ASP A 254 40.13 55.56 -19.54
CA ASP A 254 41.20 56.09 -18.67
C ASP A 254 42.28 55.04 -18.34
N GLY A 255 42.20 53.85 -18.93
CA GLY A 255 43.11 52.74 -18.69
C GLY A 255 42.78 51.88 -17.45
N ASN A 256 41.77 52.23 -16.68
CA ASN A 256 41.26 51.43 -15.58
C ASN A 256 40.43 50.23 -16.08
N VAL A 257 40.31 49.20 -15.26
CA VAL A 257 39.54 47.99 -15.55
C VAL A 257 38.38 47.92 -14.59
N LEU A 258 37.16 47.83 -15.15
CA LEU A 258 35.96 47.63 -14.38
C LEU A 258 35.78 46.13 -14.09
N ARG A 259 35.70 45.79 -12.81
CA ARG A 259 35.58 44.42 -12.34
C ARG A 259 34.15 44.12 -11.90
N LEU A 260 33.84 42.83 -11.79
CA LEU A 260 32.52 42.37 -11.36
C LEU A 260 32.18 42.84 -9.95
N GLY A 261 33.14 42.85 -9.02
CA GLY A 261 32.98 43.38 -7.66
C GLY A 261 32.59 44.87 -7.58
N ASP A 262 32.94 45.68 -8.63
CA ASP A 262 32.58 47.11 -8.67
C ASP A 262 31.07 47.28 -8.94
N VAL A 263 30.43 46.35 -9.68
CA VAL A 263 29.05 46.46 -10.15
C VAL A 263 28.10 45.43 -9.53
N ALA A 264 28.59 44.54 -8.69
CA ALA A 264 27.81 43.50 -8.01
C ALA A 264 28.32 43.21 -6.61
N ASP A 265 27.43 42.71 -5.75
CA ASP A 265 27.80 42.04 -4.50
C ASP A 265 27.81 40.52 -4.75
N ILE A 266 28.90 39.85 -4.30
CA ILE A 266 29.13 38.45 -4.60
C ILE A 266 29.19 37.67 -3.30
N GLU A 267 28.36 36.64 -3.19
CA GLU A 267 28.34 35.76 -2.01
C GLU A 267 28.13 34.29 -2.42
N LEU A 268 28.65 33.42 -1.59
CA LEU A 268 28.31 31.99 -1.69
C LEU A 268 27.01 31.75 -0.93
N GLY A 269 25.95 31.47 -1.65
CA GLY A 269 24.61 31.27 -1.10
C GLY A 269 23.90 30.04 -1.70
N ARG A 270 22.60 30.02 -1.61
CA ARG A 270 21.76 28.94 -2.13
C ARG A 270 21.33 29.24 -3.57
N LEU A 271 21.12 28.18 -4.36
CA LEU A 271 20.61 28.32 -5.73
C LEU A 271 19.22 28.98 -5.75
N ALA A 272 18.36 28.67 -4.76
CA ALA A 272 17.08 29.32 -4.56
C ALA A 272 16.71 29.40 -3.07
N TYR A 273 15.90 30.39 -2.69
CA TYR A 273 15.47 30.63 -1.30
C TYR A 273 13.97 30.30 -1.10
N THR A 274 13.51 29.22 -1.75
CA THR A 274 12.08 28.85 -1.77
C THR A 274 11.63 28.02 -0.58
N PHE A 275 12.56 27.32 0.08
CA PHE A 275 12.28 26.44 1.21
C PHE A 275 12.94 26.98 2.48
N ASN A 276 12.17 26.96 3.57
CA ASN A 276 12.68 27.25 4.91
C ASN A 276 12.14 26.17 5.86
N ASN A 277 13.02 25.30 6.31
CA ASN A 277 12.67 24.20 7.21
C ASN A 277 13.16 24.53 8.63
N MET A 278 12.37 24.19 9.63
CA MET A 278 12.71 24.37 11.04
C MET A 278 12.34 23.13 11.83
N VAL A 279 13.17 22.81 12.82
CA VAL A 279 12.93 21.76 13.83
C VAL A 279 13.08 22.39 15.21
N ASN A 280 12.02 22.34 16.02
CA ASN A 280 12.01 22.90 17.38
C ASN A 280 12.44 24.38 17.47
N GLY A 281 12.24 25.16 16.41
CA GLY A 281 12.63 26.57 16.37
C GLY A 281 14.03 26.84 15.77
N HIS A 282 14.83 25.81 15.54
CA HIS A 282 16.15 25.89 14.91
C HIS A 282 16.05 25.65 13.40
N LYS A 283 16.94 26.28 12.64
CA LYS A 283 17.04 26.07 11.18
C LYS A 283 17.41 24.61 10.89
N ALA A 284 16.72 24.01 9.96
CA ALA A 284 16.87 22.60 9.64
C ALA A 284 16.90 22.35 8.13
N VAL A 285 17.48 21.24 7.75
CA VAL A 285 17.48 20.71 6.38
C VAL A 285 16.78 19.37 6.40
N SER A 286 15.66 19.27 5.70
CA SER A 286 14.88 18.04 5.64
C SER A 286 15.29 17.18 4.44
N CYS A 287 15.34 15.89 4.67
CA CYS A 287 15.64 14.88 3.66
C CYS A 287 14.47 13.91 3.55
N ILE A 288 14.11 13.54 2.34
CA ILE A 288 13.04 12.57 2.06
C ILE A 288 13.65 11.32 1.45
N VAL A 289 13.26 10.17 1.97
CA VAL A 289 13.67 8.86 1.46
C VAL A 289 12.47 8.12 0.89
N TYR A 290 12.63 7.56 -0.31
CA TYR A 290 11.60 6.85 -1.04
C TYR A 290 11.95 5.37 -1.18
N GLN A 291 10.91 4.54 -1.18
CA GLN A 291 11.03 3.10 -1.30
C GLN A 291 11.28 2.67 -2.76
N MET A 292 12.12 1.67 -2.97
CA MET A 292 12.19 0.94 -4.22
C MET A 292 10.97 0.01 -4.35
N ALA A 293 10.31 0.01 -5.50
CA ALA A 293 9.16 -0.83 -5.74
C ALA A 293 9.46 -2.32 -5.48
N GLY A 294 8.53 -3.02 -4.83
CA GLY A 294 8.65 -4.45 -4.53
C GLY A 294 9.56 -4.82 -3.35
N THR A 295 10.12 -3.85 -2.62
CA THR A 295 10.93 -4.12 -1.42
C THR A 295 10.11 -4.08 -0.14
N ASN A 296 10.65 -4.65 0.93
CA ASN A 296 10.03 -4.61 2.25
C ASN A 296 10.32 -3.27 2.94
N ALA A 297 9.28 -2.44 3.12
CA ALA A 297 9.39 -1.14 3.76
C ALA A 297 9.99 -1.21 5.17
N THR A 298 9.54 -2.18 5.98
CA THR A 298 9.97 -2.36 7.37
C THR A 298 11.46 -2.68 7.48
N GLU A 299 11.95 -3.62 6.66
CA GLU A 299 13.37 -3.98 6.60
C GLU A 299 14.21 -2.78 6.12
N THR A 300 13.75 -2.09 5.09
CA THR A 300 14.44 -0.92 4.56
C THR A 300 14.55 0.21 5.59
N ILE A 301 13.46 0.50 6.32
CA ILE A 301 13.48 1.53 7.37
C ILE A 301 14.39 1.14 8.52
N SER A 302 14.38 -0.11 8.97
CA SER A 302 15.30 -0.58 10.03
C SER A 302 16.77 -0.42 9.62
N ASN A 303 17.10 -0.74 8.36
CA ASN A 303 18.45 -0.52 7.83
C ASN A 303 18.80 0.99 7.72
N LEU A 304 17.81 1.83 7.38
CA LEU A 304 17.98 3.29 7.35
C LEU A 304 18.24 3.85 8.75
N GLU A 305 17.50 3.42 9.75
CA GLU A 305 17.69 3.83 11.15
C GLU A 305 19.10 3.46 11.65
N GLU A 306 19.61 2.29 11.29
CA GLU A 306 20.98 1.89 11.63
C GLU A 306 22.01 2.81 10.95
N VAL A 307 21.82 3.15 9.68
CA VAL A 307 22.72 4.09 8.96
C VAL A 307 22.64 5.49 9.56
N LEU A 308 21.44 5.99 9.88
CA LEU A 308 21.27 7.30 10.49
C LEU A 308 21.87 7.36 11.91
N ALA A 309 21.75 6.29 12.70
CA ALA A 309 22.38 6.20 14.02
C ALA A 309 23.91 6.26 13.92
N LYS A 310 24.50 5.53 12.97
CA LYS A 310 25.96 5.61 12.70
C LYS A 310 26.37 7.00 12.20
N ALA A 311 25.56 7.60 11.33
CA ALA A 311 25.81 8.94 10.83
C ALA A 311 25.78 9.97 11.98
N GLN A 312 24.84 9.84 12.93
CA GLN A 312 24.75 10.72 14.11
C GLN A 312 26.06 10.74 14.92
N GLU A 313 26.75 9.61 15.05
CA GLU A 313 28.04 9.53 15.76
C GLU A 313 29.19 10.27 15.04
N SER A 314 29.07 10.42 13.72
CA SER A 314 30.07 11.04 12.86
C SER A 314 29.78 12.50 12.47
N LEU A 315 28.63 13.04 12.91
CA LEU A 315 28.25 14.42 12.62
C LEU A 315 29.20 15.43 13.25
N PRO A 316 29.42 16.61 12.63
CA PRO A 316 30.05 17.76 13.28
C PRO A 316 29.35 18.11 14.59
N THR A 317 30.14 18.57 15.58
CA THR A 317 29.62 18.91 16.91
C THR A 317 28.53 19.97 16.82
N GLY A 318 27.35 19.68 17.41
CA GLY A 318 26.17 20.55 17.40
C GLY A 318 25.10 20.15 16.37
N LEU A 319 25.46 19.39 15.32
CA LEU A 319 24.48 18.88 14.39
C LEU A 319 23.78 17.62 14.93
N ASN A 320 22.47 17.58 14.76
CA ASN A 320 21.61 16.47 15.18
C ASN A 320 20.69 16.02 14.05
N ILE A 321 20.36 14.73 14.07
CA ILE A 321 19.35 14.14 13.18
C ILE A 321 18.05 14.01 13.95
N ASN A 322 16.95 14.51 13.39
CA ASN A 322 15.60 14.31 13.87
C ASN A 322 14.77 13.58 12.83
N ILE A 323 14.22 12.43 13.17
CA ILE A 323 13.28 11.70 12.31
C ILE A 323 11.89 12.31 12.52
N ALA A 324 11.45 13.10 11.55
CA ALA A 324 10.17 13.81 11.61
C ALA A 324 8.98 12.91 11.23
N GLN A 325 9.20 11.99 10.30
CA GLN A 325 8.19 11.04 9.85
C GLN A 325 8.84 9.70 9.51
N ASN A 326 8.28 8.64 10.08
CA ASN A 326 8.67 7.26 9.82
C ASN A 326 7.44 6.46 9.41
N ALA A 327 7.44 5.89 8.21
CA ALA A 327 6.31 5.11 7.73
C ALA A 327 6.07 3.84 8.58
N ASN A 328 7.11 3.33 9.24
CA ASN A 328 6.99 2.20 10.16
C ASN A 328 6.09 2.49 11.37
N ASP A 329 6.12 3.70 11.92
CA ASP A 329 5.33 4.04 13.10
C ASP A 329 3.84 3.88 12.80
N PHE A 330 3.40 4.42 11.66
CA PHE A 330 2.01 4.26 11.22
C PHE A 330 1.71 2.82 10.79
N LEU A 331 2.63 2.17 10.08
CA LEU A 331 2.48 0.80 9.61
C LEU A 331 2.35 -0.17 10.80
N PHE A 332 3.26 -0.08 11.78
CA PHE A 332 3.21 -0.93 12.96
C PHE A 332 1.98 -0.65 13.83
N ALA A 333 1.62 0.62 14.05
CA ALA A 333 0.39 0.97 14.76
C ALA A 333 -0.84 0.35 14.08
N SER A 334 -0.92 0.46 12.76
CA SER A 334 -2.03 -0.09 11.97
C SER A 334 -2.06 -1.62 12.00
N ILE A 335 -0.92 -2.29 11.82
CA ILE A 335 -0.80 -3.75 11.88
C ILE A 335 -1.14 -4.23 13.29
N HIS A 336 -0.63 -3.57 14.33
CA HIS A 336 -0.92 -3.93 15.73
C HIS A 336 -2.42 -3.86 16.03
N GLU A 337 -3.09 -2.79 15.59
CA GLU A 337 -4.54 -2.64 15.78
C GLU A 337 -5.34 -3.73 15.04
N VAL A 338 -4.91 -4.10 13.82
CA VAL A 338 -5.58 -5.19 13.08
C VAL A 338 -5.32 -6.55 13.74
N ILE A 339 -4.10 -6.83 14.19
CA ILE A 339 -3.80 -8.08 14.93
C ILE A 339 -4.59 -8.14 16.23
N LYS A 340 -4.68 -7.04 16.97
CA LYS A 340 -5.50 -6.93 18.18
C LYS A 340 -6.98 -7.22 17.86
N THR A 341 -7.54 -6.58 16.83
CA THR A 341 -8.91 -6.81 16.36
C THR A 341 -9.12 -8.27 15.94
N LEU A 342 -8.15 -8.89 15.29
CA LEU A 342 -8.20 -10.31 14.90
C LEU A 342 -8.25 -11.24 16.12
N ILE A 343 -7.46 -10.95 17.16
CA ILE A 343 -7.48 -11.69 18.42
C ILE A 343 -8.81 -11.47 19.16
N GLU A 344 -9.29 -10.22 19.25
CA GLU A 344 -10.57 -9.88 19.85
C GLU A 344 -11.73 -10.58 19.15
N ALA A 345 -11.76 -10.54 17.82
CA ALA A 345 -12.76 -11.25 17.00
C ALA A 345 -12.72 -12.76 17.24
N PHE A 346 -11.53 -13.35 17.27
CA PHE A 346 -11.35 -14.78 17.55
C PHE A 346 -11.86 -15.15 18.95
N VAL A 347 -11.51 -14.38 19.99
CA VAL A 347 -11.97 -14.60 21.37
C VAL A 347 -13.49 -14.46 21.46
N LEU A 348 -14.06 -13.44 20.85
CA LEU A 348 -15.50 -13.21 20.84
C LEU A 348 -16.25 -14.35 20.15
N VAL A 349 -15.78 -14.78 18.98
CA VAL A 349 -16.31 -15.94 18.25
C VAL A 349 -16.21 -17.21 19.12
N PHE A 350 -15.06 -17.44 19.75
CA PHE A 350 -14.89 -18.59 20.65
C PHE A 350 -15.90 -18.58 21.80
N ILE A 351 -16.13 -17.43 22.45
CA ILE A 351 -17.11 -17.27 23.52
C ILE A 351 -18.53 -17.56 23.00
N VAL A 352 -18.91 -16.97 21.88
CA VAL A 352 -20.24 -17.18 21.28
C VAL A 352 -20.45 -18.66 20.95
N VAL A 353 -19.51 -19.29 20.25
CA VAL A 353 -19.60 -20.72 19.91
C VAL A 353 -19.68 -21.57 21.17
N TYR A 354 -18.91 -21.23 22.23
CA TYR A 354 -18.98 -21.95 23.50
C TYR A 354 -20.34 -21.82 24.19
N ILE A 355 -20.96 -20.63 24.14
CA ILE A 355 -22.31 -20.41 24.71
C ILE A 355 -23.36 -21.27 23.98
N PHE A 356 -23.25 -21.37 22.64
CA PHE A 356 -24.21 -22.14 21.86
C PHE A 356 -23.99 -23.66 21.94
N LEU A 357 -22.77 -24.14 21.84
CA LEU A 357 -22.44 -25.57 21.88
C LEU A 357 -22.38 -26.15 23.30
N GLN A 358 -22.13 -25.32 24.31
CA GLN A 358 -22.01 -25.69 25.74
C GLN A 358 -21.05 -26.86 26.05
N ASP A 359 -20.22 -27.22 25.10
CA ASP A 359 -19.20 -28.26 25.23
C ASP A 359 -17.85 -27.77 24.76
N MET A 360 -16.86 -27.78 25.67
CA MET A 360 -15.51 -27.28 25.37
C MET A 360 -14.82 -28.05 24.24
N ARG A 361 -15.12 -29.35 24.10
CA ARG A 361 -14.50 -30.18 23.05
C ARG A 361 -15.04 -29.82 21.67
N SER A 362 -16.32 -29.55 21.60
CA SER A 362 -17.00 -29.11 20.39
C SER A 362 -16.53 -27.72 19.97
N THR A 363 -16.36 -26.80 20.94
CA THR A 363 -15.86 -25.43 20.71
C THR A 363 -14.40 -25.42 20.25
N LEU A 364 -13.58 -26.38 20.72
CA LEU A 364 -12.17 -26.45 20.36
C LEU A 364 -11.96 -26.78 18.86
N ILE A 365 -12.93 -27.44 18.20
CA ILE A 365 -12.80 -27.81 16.79
C ILE A 365 -12.81 -26.58 15.87
N PRO A 366 -13.80 -25.68 15.93
CA PRO A 366 -13.75 -24.41 15.20
C PRO A 366 -12.55 -23.55 15.63
N ALA A 367 -12.21 -23.54 16.92
CA ALA A 367 -11.09 -22.78 17.44
C ALA A 367 -9.73 -23.21 16.86
N ILE A 368 -9.58 -24.47 16.45
CA ILE A 368 -8.39 -24.97 15.73
C ILE A 368 -8.51 -24.69 14.22
N ALA A 369 -9.70 -24.87 13.64
CA ALA A 369 -9.90 -24.75 12.21
C ALA A 369 -9.68 -23.31 11.69
N ILE A 370 -10.09 -22.27 12.47
CA ILE A 370 -9.93 -20.86 12.10
C ILE A 370 -8.46 -20.47 11.89
N PRO A 371 -7.57 -20.63 12.90
CA PRO A 371 -6.15 -20.29 12.71
C PRO A 371 -5.50 -21.06 11.57
N VAL A 372 -5.88 -22.33 11.37
CA VAL A 372 -5.35 -23.15 10.26
C VAL A 372 -5.70 -22.54 8.92
N ALA A 373 -6.96 -22.11 8.70
CA ALA A 373 -7.40 -21.49 7.46
C ALA A 373 -6.72 -20.12 7.24
N LEU A 374 -6.68 -19.29 8.28
CA LEU A 374 -6.09 -17.94 8.20
C LEU A 374 -4.58 -17.98 7.94
N VAL A 375 -3.84 -18.81 8.66
CA VAL A 375 -2.39 -18.94 8.46
C VAL A 375 -2.10 -19.54 7.08
N ALA A 376 -2.88 -20.53 6.64
CA ALA A 376 -2.75 -21.11 5.30
C ALA A 376 -2.94 -20.07 4.18
N THR A 377 -3.77 -19.06 4.40
CA THR A 377 -4.03 -17.98 3.44
C THR A 377 -2.75 -17.23 3.08
N PHE A 378 -1.84 -16.97 4.01
CA PHE A 378 -0.56 -16.29 3.74
C PHE A 378 0.33 -17.05 2.75
N PHE A 379 0.32 -18.38 2.78
CA PHE A 379 1.04 -19.17 1.79
C PHE A 379 0.54 -18.92 0.36
N VAL A 380 -0.77 -18.94 0.19
CA VAL A 380 -1.38 -18.70 -1.13
C VAL A 380 -1.17 -17.25 -1.58
N LEU A 381 -1.28 -16.27 -0.66
CA LEU A 381 -0.98 -14.87 -0.96
C LEU A 381 0.45 -14.69 -1.48
N LYS A 382 1.41 -15.43 -0.89
CA LYS A 382 2.80 -15.42 -1.37
C LYS A 382 2.94 -15.98 -2.78
N LEU A 383 2.26 -17.09 -3.09
CA LEU A 383 2.30 -17.71 -4.42
C LEU A 383 1.77 -16.78 -5.52
N ILE A 384 0.78 -15.95 -5.21
CA ILE A 384 0.20 -14.99 -6.16
C ILE A 384 0.87 -13.63 -6.14
N GLY A 385 1.95 -13.44 -5.34
CA GLY A 385 2.73 -12.21 -5.30
C GLY A 385 2.07 -11.04 -4.58
N PHE A 386 1.18 -11.30 -3.62
CA PHE A 386 0.57 -10.26 -2.79
C PHE A 386 1.48 -9.87 -1.63
N SER A 387 1.16 -8.74 -0.99
CA SER A 387 1.81 -8.27 0.24
C SER A 387 0.89 -8.38 1.46
N VAL A 388 1.48 -8.41 2.65
CA VAL A 388 0.74 -8.15 3.89
C VAL A 388 0.53 -6.65 4.00
N ASN A 389 -0.72 -6.23 3.97
CA ASN A 389 -1.10 -4.82 4.06
C ASN A 389 -2.45 -4.67 4.77
N LEU A 390 -2.86 -3.43 5.01
CA LEU A 390 -4.13 -3.14 5.71
C LEU A 390 -5.35 -3.80 5.08
N LEU A 391 -5.37 -3.95 3.74
CA LEU A 391 -6.52 -4.54 3.03
C LEU A 391 -6.55 -6.06 3.19
N THR A 392 -5.40 -6.73 3.01
CA THR A 392 -5.30 -8.18 3.19
C THR A 392 -5.59 -8.58 4.63
N LEU A 393 -5.09 -7.81 5.62
CA LEU A 393 -5.37 -8.05 7.03
C LEU A 393 -6.83 -7.76 7.39
N SER A 394 -7.43 -6.68 6.87
CA SER A 394 -8.86 -6.38 7.07
C SER A 394 -9.76 -7.45 6.45
N ALA A 395 -9.39 -7.97 5.27
CA ALA A 395 -10.06 -9.12 4.67
C ALA A 395 -9.99 -10.35 5.59
N MET A 396 -8.85 -10.59 6.24
CA MET A 396 -8.70 -11.73 7.16
C MET A 396 -9.53 -11.57 8.44
N VAL A 397 -9.67 -10.34 8.97
CA VAL A 397 -10.59 -10.08 10.11
C VAL A 397 -12.03 -10.43 9.72
N LEU A 398 -12.47 -9.98 8.53
CA LEU A 398 -13.81 -10.32 8.05
C LEU A 398 -13.95 -11.82 7.74
N ALA A 399 -12.88 -12.45 7.24
CA ALA A 399 -12.86 -13.88 6.94
C ALA A 399 -13.10 -14.74 8.20
N ILE A 400 -12.71 -14.31 9.41
CA ILE A 400 -12.98 -15.05 10.65
C ILE A 400 -14.47 -15.36 10.78
N ALA A 401 -15.33 -14.37 10.55
CA ALA A 401 -16.77 -14.53 10.69
C ALA A 401 -17.37 -15.55 9.71
N ILE A 402 -16.80 -15.64 8.50
CA ILE A 402 -17.27 -16.55 7.45
C ILE A 402 -16.66 -17.95 7.62
N VAL A 403 -15.36 -18.01 7.96
CA VAL A 403 -14.59 -19.27 8.12
C VAL A 403 -15.11 -20.11 9.29
N VAL A 404 -15.63 -19.45 10.34
CA VAL A 404 -16.15 -20.16 11.52
C VAL A 404 -17.42 -20.94 11.21
N ASP A 405 -18.27 -20.44 10.30
CA ASP A 405 -19.57 -21.04 9.97
C ASP A 405 -19.42 -22.45 9.39
N ASP A 406 -18.46 -22.67 8.49
CA ASP A 406 -18.18 -23.98 7.92
C ASP A 406 -17.86 -25.04 8.99
N ALA A 407 -17.03 -24.66 9.97
CA ALA A 407 -16.64 -25.56 11.05
C ALA A 407 -17.79 -25.82 12.04
N ILE A 408 -18.62 -24.79 12.33
CA ILE A 408 -19.79 -24.93 13.20
C ILE A 408 -20.80 -25.90 12.59
N VAL A 409 -21.12 -25.74 11.29
CA VAL A 409 -22.08 -26.62 10.58
C VAL A 409 -21.65 -28.09 10.68
N VAL A 410 -20.35 -28.37 10.53
CA VAL A 410 -19.83 -29.74 10.67
C VAL A 410 -20.00 -30.25 12.10
N VAL A 411 -19.63 -29.47 13.11
CA VAL A 411 -19.74 -29.87 14.53
C VAL A 411 -21.19 -30.11 14.90
N GLU A 412 -22.09 -29.20 14.53
CA GLU A 412 -23.53 -29.29 14.82
C GLU A 412 -24.15 -30.51 14.13
N GLY A 413 -23.81 -30.76 12.85
CA GLY A 413 -24.28 -31.94 12.14
C GLY A 413 -23.84 -33.25 12.77
N VAL A 414 -22.61 -33.33 13.27
CA VAL A 414 -22.12 -34.50 14.00
C VAL A 414 -22.84 -34.67 15.35
N HIS A 415 -23.08 -33.57 16.07
CA HIS A 415 -23.88 -33.60 17.31
C HIS A 415 -25.29 -34.08 17.06
N ALA A 416 -25.95 -33.58 16.04
CA ALA A 416 -27.29 -34.01 15.67
C ALA A 416 -27.35 -35.53 15.40
N LYS A 417 -26.32 -36.14 14.81
CA LYS A 417 -26.22 -37.58 14.63
C LYS A 417 -25.98 -38.33 15.95
N LEU A 418 -25.12 -37.79 16.83
CA LEU A 418 -24.89 -38.36 18.15
C LEU A 418 -26.16 -38.36 18.99
N ASP A 419 -27.00 -37.31 18.92
CA ASP A 419 -28.29 -37.21 19.61
C ASP A 419 -29.31 -38.21 19.06
N GLN A 420 -29.18 -38.61 17.77
CA GLN A 420 -29.98 -39.69 17.17
C GLN A 420 -29.58 -41.09 17.67
N GLY A 421 -28.55 -41.19 18.53
CA GLY A 421 -28.19 -42.47 19.18
C GLY A 421 -27.01 -43.21 18.58
N TYR A 422 -26.19 -42.57 17.74
CA TYR A 422 -24.97 -43.19 17.23
C TYR A 422 -24.01 -43.48 18.40
N LYS A 423 -23.48 -44.69 18.44
CA LYS A 423 -22.56 -45.17 19.49
C LYS A 423 -21.12 -44.74 19.29
N SER A 424 -20.78 -44.29 18.07
CA SER A 424 -19.42 -43.90 17.68
C SER A 424 -19.43 -42.51 17.06
N SER A 425 -18.64 -41.58 17.57
CA SER A 425 -18.45 -40.25 16.97
C SER A 425 -17.89 -40.33 15.55
N ARG A 426 -17.15 -41.39 15.25
CA ARG A 426 -16.60 -41.64 13.91
C ARG A 426 -17.70 -41.97 12.92
N GLU A 427 -18.65 -42.88 13.26
CA GLU A 427 -19.78 -43.22 12.41
C GLU A 427 -20.73 -42.02 12.24
N ALA A 428 -20.99 -41.29 13.33
CA ALA A 428 -21.76 -40.05 13.32
C ALA A 428 -21.13 -39.01 12.38
N SER A 429 -19.80 -38.86 12.40
CA SER A 429 -19.10 -37.94 11.50
C SER A 429 -19.15 -38.35 10.04
N ILE A 430 -19.05 -39.65 9.73
CA ILE A 430 -19.16 -40.17 8.35
C ILE A 430 -20.57 -39.89 7.80
N ASP A 431 -21.59 -40.18 8.58
CA ASP A 431 -22.99 -40.03 8.16
C ASP A 431 -23.35 -38.54 8.04
N ALA A 432 -22.99 -37.70 9.00
CA ALA A 432 -23.16 -36.26 8.93
C ALA A 432 -22.48 -35.64 7.68
N MET A 433 -21.24 -36.04 7.36
CA MET A 433 -20.54 -35.54 6.19
C MET A 433 -21.09 -36.04 4.86
N SER A 434 -21.75 -37.18 4.85
CA SER A 434 -22.47 -37.67 3.65
C SER A 434 -23.65 -36.76 3.28
N GLU A 435 -24.29 -36.13 4.27
CA GLU A 435 -25.42 -35.21 4.08
C GLU A 435 -24.91 -33.76 3.87
N LEU A 436 -23.93 -33.30 4.67
CA LEU A 436 -23.50 -31.92 4.71
C LEU A 436 -22.43 -31.58 3.68
N GLY A 437 -21.65 -32.54 3.19
CA GLY A 437 -20.53 -32.28 2.29
C GLY A 437 -20.90 -31.53 1.01
N GLY A 438 -22.07 -31.87 0.43
CA GLY A 438 -22.62 -31.15 -0.73
C GLY A 438 -23.04 -29.72 -0.40
N ALA A 439 -23.63 -29.51 0.78
CA ALA A 439 -24.05 -28.18 1.24
C ALA A 439 -22.84 -27.26 1.47
N ILE A 440 -21.80 -27.74 2.14
CA ILE A 440 -20.57 -26.99 2.39
C ILE A 440 -19.92 -26.53 1.07
N VAL A 441 -19.77 -27.44 0.10
CA VAL A 441 -19.24 -27.08 -1.22
C VAL A 441 -20.11 -26.02 -1.91
N SER A 442 -21.43 -26.16 -1.84
CA SER A 442 -22.36 -25.20 -2.45
C SER A 442 -22.27 -23.81 -1.79
N ILE A 443 -22.23 -23.74 -0.46
CA ILE A 443 -22.08 -22.49 0.30
C ILE A 443 -20.77 -21.82 -0.08
N THR A 444 -19.66 -22.57 -0.08
CA THR A 444 -18.34 -22.06 -0.45
C THR A 444 -18.32 -21.48 -1.86
N LEU A 445 -18.89 -22.22 -2.84
CA LEU A 445 -18.96 -21.73 -4.22
C LEU A 445 -19.80 -20.46 -4.36
N VAL A 446 -20.92 -20.36 -3.64
CA VAL A 446 -21.77 -19.17 -3.62
C VAL A 446 -20.99 -17.98 -3.04
N MET A 447 -20.30 -18.17 -1.90
CA MET A 447 -19.49 -17.11 -1.29
C MET A 447 -18.33 -16.67 -2.20
N MET A 448 -17.60 -17.61 -2.78
CA MET A 448 -16.52 -17.31 -3.71
C MET A 448 -17.04 -16.60 -4.97
N SER A 449 -18.24 -16.90 -5.44
CA SER A 449 -18.85 -16.25 -6.60
C SER A 449 -19.14 -14.76 -6.40
N VAL A 450 -19.18 -14.28 -5.18
CA VAL A 450 -19.31 -12.87 -4.83
C VAL A 450 -17.93 -12.17 -4.89
N PHE A 451 -16.89 -12.79 -4.34
CA PHE A 451 -15.56 -12.16 -4.20
C PHE A 451 -14.68 -12.28 -5.45
N ILE A 452 -14.79 -13.39 -6.20
CA ILE A 452 -13.97 -13.62 -7.41
C ILE A 452 -14.25 -12.56 -8.49
N PRO A 453 -15.49 -12.24 -8.89
CA PRO A 453 -15.73 -11.22 -9.92
C PRO A 453 -15.22 -9.85 -9.56
N VAL A 454 -15.30 -9.46 -8.28
CA VAL A 454 -14.79 -8.19 -7.77
C VAL A 454 -13.27 -8.08 -7.97
N SER A 455 -12.57 -9.21 -7.98
CA SER A 455 -11.11 -9.27 -8.19
C SER A 455 -10.68 -8.99 -9.63
N PHE A 456 -11.60 -8.98 -10.58
CA PHE A 456 -11.32 -8.63 -12.00
C PHE A 456 -11.64 -7.18 -12.35
N MET A 457 -12.00 -6.35 -11.38
CA MET A 457 -12.17 -4.93 -11.61
C MET A 457 -10.85 -4.29 -12.03
N GLY A 458 -10.88 -3.40 -13.02
CA GLY A 458 -9.72 -2.67 -13.51
C GLY A 458 -9.48 -1.35 -12.79
N GLY A 459 -8.32 -0.75 -13.04
CA GLY A 459 -7.93 0.55 -12.50
C GLY A 459 -7.48 0.52 -11.04
N THR A 460 -7.21 1.69 -10.47
CA THR A 460 -6.70 1.86 -9.10
C THR A 460 -7.63 1.24 -8.05
N ALA A 461 -8.95 1.51 -8.16
CA ALA A 461 -9.94 0.89 -7.30
C ALA A 461 -9.94 -0.64 -7.43
N GLY A 462 -9.74 -1.16 -8.65
CA GLY A 462 -9.65 -2.59 -8.92
C GLY A 462 -8.51 -3.27 -8.17
N THR A 463 -7.36 -2.61 -8.01
CA THR A 463 -6.23 -3.16 -7.24
C THR A 463 -6.60 -3.34 -5.75
N PHE A 464 -7.31 -2.39 -5.15
CA PHE A 464 -7.85 -2.53 -3.79
C PHE A 464 -8.80 -3.73 -3.68
N TYR A 465 -9.80 -3.77 -4.54
CA TYR A 465 -10.81 -4.82 -4.53
C TYR A 465 -10.23 -6.19 -4.88
N ARG A 466 -9.23 -6.26 -5.75
CA ARG A 466 -8.54 -7.49 -6.09
C ARG A 466 -7.83 -8.10 -4.90
N GLN A 467 -7.06 -7.30 -4.13
CA GLN A 467 -6.36 -7.83 -2.96
C GLN A 467 -7.32 -8.25 -1.85
N PHE A 468 -8.32 -7.42 -1.57
CA PHE A 468 -9.36 -7.74 -0.59
C PHE A 468 -10.17 -8.98 -1.00
N GLY A 469 -10.72 -8.98 -2.22
CA GLY A 469 -11.60 -10.04 -2.71
C GLY A 469 -10.89 -11.39 -2.89
N MET A 470 -9.66 -11.38 -3.45
CA MET A 470 -8.86 -12.60 -3.56
C MET A 470 -8.46 -13.18 -2.21
N THR A 471 -8.07 -12.32 -1.24
CA THR A 471 -7.76 -12.78 0.12
C THR A 471 -8.97 -13.44 0.76
N MET A 472 -10.16 -12.83 0.63
CA MET A 472 -11.41 -13.41 1.11
C MET A 472 -11.71 -14.75 0.43
N ALA A 473 -11.68 -14.81 -0.90
CA ALA A 473 -11.96 -16.02 -1.66
C ALA A 473 -11.01 -17.17 -1.28
N ILE A 474 -9.72 -16.88 -1.09
CA ILE A 474 -8.71 -17.85 -0.68
C ILE A 474 -9.00 -18.36 0.74
N ALA A 475 -9.27 -17.45 1.69
CA ALA A 475 -9.58 -17.82 3.07
C ALA A 475 -10.83 -18.71 3.15
N ILE A 476 -11.89 -18.37 2.41
CA ILE A 476 -13.13 -19.16 2.31
C ILE A 476 -12.85 -20.54 1.70
N GLY A 477 -12.08 -20.60 0.61
CA GLY A 477 -11.72 -21.87 -0.02
C GLY A 477 -10.90 -22.79 0.90
N LEU A 478 -9.97 -22.23 1.67
CA LEU A 478 -9.18 -22.97 2.67
C LEU A 478 -10.04 -23.39 3.89
N SER A 479 -11.02 -22.57 4.27
CA SER A 479 -12.02 -22.93 5.27
C SER A 479 -12.80 -24.16 4.88
N ALA A 480 -13.33 -24.17 3.66
CA ALA A 480 -14.06 -25.32 3.15
C ALA A 480 -13.20 -26.58 3.09
N LEU A 481 -11.94 -26.44 2.69
CA LEU A 481 -10.99 -27.57 2.70
C LEU A 481 -10.82 -28.13 4.12
N ASN A 482 -10.69 -27.27 5.13
CA ASN A 482 -10.61 -27.67 6.53
C ASN A 482 -11.93 -28.28 7.02
N ALA A 483 -13.07 -27.71 6.65
CA ALA A 483 -14.39 -28.24 7.01
C ALA A 483 -14.67 -29.62 6.40
N LEU A 484 -14.10 -29.91 5.24
CA LEU A 484 -14.24 -31.23 4.60
C LEU A 484 -13.19 -32.25 5.04
N THR A 485 -12.09 -31.83 5.66
CA THR A 485 -10.96 -32.72 6.02
C THR A 485 -10.64 -32.72 7.50
N LEU A 486 -10.25 -31.57 8.06
CA LEU A 486 -9.80 -31.45 9.43
C LEU A 486 -10.94 -31.50 10.45
N SER A 487 -12.00 -30.69 10.26
CA SER A 487 -13.09 -30.57 11.23
C SER A 487 -13.80 -31.92 11.49
N PRO A 488 -14.21 -32.71 10.46
CA PRO A 488 -14.83 -34.00 10.71
C PRO A 488 -13.87 -35.03 11.32
N ALA A 489 -12.58 -34.96 11.00
CA ALA A 489 -11.56 -35.81 11.63
C ALA A 489 -11.40 -35.48 13.12
N LEU A 490 -11.40 -34.18 13.47
CA LEU A 490 -11.38 -33.75 14.87
C LEU A 490 -12.67 -34.12 15.60
N CYS A 491 -13.85 -34.02 14.97
CA CYS A 491 -15.11 -34.48 15.53
C CYS A 491 -15.05 -35.97 15.89
N ALA A 492 -14.53 -36.80 14.97
CA ALA A 492 -14.40 -38.23 15.19
C ALA A 492 -13.48 -38.60 16.39
N VAL A 493 -12.50 -37.75 16.71
CA VAL A 493 -11.52 -37.98 17.80
C VAL A 493 -11.94 -37.32 19.12
N LEU A 494 -12.41 -36.07 19.07
CA LEU A 494 -12.64 -35.26 20.27
C LEU A 494 -14.05 -35.41 20.86
N LEU A 495 -15.07 -35.61 20.01
CA LEU A 495 -16.44 -35.75 20.49
C LEU A 495 -16.66 -37.10 21.17
N LYS A 496 -17.57 -37.13 22.12
CA LYS A 496 -17.98 -38.35 22.82
C LYS A 496 -19.49 -38.54 22.66
N PRO A 497 -19.98 -39.77 22.46
CA PRO A 497 -21.40 -40.05 22.52
C PRO A 497 -21.98 -39.62 23.86
N HIS A 498 -23.17 -39.04 23.84
CA HIS A 498 -23.88 -38.70 25.08
C HIS A 498 -24.18 -39.99 25.83
N LYS A 499 -23.61 -40.17 27.04
CA LYS A 499 -24.13 -41.17 27.96
C LYS A 499 -25.51 -40.65 28.41
N LYS A 500 -26.56 -41.47 28.33
CA LYS A 500 -27.76 -41.25 29.08
C LYS A 500 -27.37 -41.29 30.55
N GLU A 501 -27.35 -40.13 31.21
CA GLU A 501 -27.16 -40.07 32.67
C GLU A 501 -28.36 -40.66 33.34
N ASP A 502 -28.17 -41.83 33.98
CA ASP A 502 -29.07 -42.33 35.03
C ASP A 502 -29.02 -41.29 36.15
N GLY A 503 -30.19 -40.73 36.50
CA GLY A 503 -30.37 -39.59 37.35
C GLY A 503 -29.69 -39.72 38.73
N THR A 504 -28.56 -39.04 38.88
CA THR A 504 -28.00 -38.63 40.14
C THR A 504 -27.88 -37.13 40.12
N GLU A 505 -28.65 -36.47 41.01
CA GLU A 505 -28.68 -35.03 41.24
C GLU A 505 -27.30 -34.57 41.79
N ASP A 506 -26.40 -34.16 40.95
CA ASP A 506 -25.28 -33.32 41.36
C ASP A 506 -25.55 -31.89 40.88
N SER A 507 -26.04 -31.06 41.78
CA SER A 507 -26.49 -29.69 41.53
C SER A 507 -25.33 -28.71 41.48
N THR A 508 -24.42 -28.88 40.55
CA THR A 508 -23.39 -27.86 40.28
C THR A 508 -24.01 -26.67 39.52
N LEU A 509 -23.56 -25.45 39.84
CA LEU A 509 -24.02 -24.21 39.21
C LEU A 509 -24.03 -24.35 37.65
N LYS A 510 -23.05 -25.07 37.10
CA LYS A 510 -22.90 -25.36 35.69
C LYS A 510 -24.05 -26.18 35.11
N GLU A 511 -24.54 -27.19 35.83
CA GLU A 511 -25.67 -28.01 35.37
C GLU A 511 -26.99 -27.22 35.44
N ARG A 512 -27.18 -26.42 36.48
CA ARG A 512 -28.35 -25.54 36.57
C ARG A 512 -28.41 -24.53 35.43
N MET A 513 -27.26 -23.95 35.03
CA MET A 513 -27.16 -23.07 33.89
C MET A 513 -27.44 -23.82 32.57
N LYS A 514 -26.94 -25.05 32.40
CA LYS A 514 -27.18 -25.90 31.23
C LYS A 514 -28.67 -26.24 31.07
N VAL A 515 -29.33 -26.65 32.16
CA VAL A 515 -30.75 -26.95 32.17
C VAL A 515 -31.60 -25.71 31.87
N ALA A 516 -31.27 -24.56 32.48
CA ALA A 516 -31.98 -23.30 32.21
C ALA A 516 -31.83 -22.86 30.74
N TYR A 517 -30.62 -22.97 30.18
CA TYR A 517 -30.37 -22.65 28.75
C TYR A 517 -31.12 -23.61 27.82
N THR A 518 -31.05 -24.91 28.06
CA THR A 518 -31.76 -25.92 27.24
C THR A 518 -33.29 -25.68 27.30
N ALA A 519 -33.83 -25.36 28.44
CA ALA A 519 -35.24 -25.01 28.59
C ALA A 519 -35.60 -23.72 27.82
N ALA A 520 -34.76 -22.68 27.92
CA ALA A 520 -34.95 -21.43 27.17
C ALA A 520 -34.85 -21.65 25.67
N HIS A 521 -33.83 -22.39 25.20
CA HIS A 521 -33.63 -22.75 23.81
C HIS A 521 -34.78 -23.56 23.22
N THR A 522 -35.22 -24.59 23.93
CA THR A 522 -36.39 -25.39 23.54
C THR A 522 -37.66 -24.54 23.47
N THR A 523 -37.84 -23.64 24.41
CA THR A 523 -38.99 -22.72 24.42
C THR A 523 -38.93 -21.76 23.22
N MET A 524 -37.74 -21.25 22.90
CA MET A 524 -37.53 -20.40 21.72
C MET A 524 -37.80 -21.13 20.42
N ILE A 525 -37.28 -22.35 20.25
CA ILE A 525 -37.53 -23.19 19.07
C ILE A 525 -39.04 -23.49 18.93
N ASN A 526 -39.71 -23.88 20.01
CA ASN A 526 -41.14 -24.16 19.97
C ASN A 526 -41.95 -22.92 19.58
N ARG A 527 -41.64 -21.75 20.15
CA ARG A 527 -42.29 -20.49 19.73
C ARG A 527 -42.00 -20.10 18.30
N TYR A 528 -40.77 -20.31 17.83
CA TYR A 528 -40.38 -20.05 16.45
C TYR A 528 -41.12 -20.99 15.48
N THR A 529 -41.17 -22.29 15.78
CA THR A 529 -41.90 -23.29 14.99
C THR A 529 -43.39 -22.99 14.95
N GLU A 530 -43.98 -22.62 16.08
CA GLU A 530 -45.39 -22.21 16.16
C GLU A 530 -45.67 -20.93 15.36
N ALA A 531 -44.76 -19.94 15.45
CA ALA A 531 -44.86 -18.69 14.70
C ALA A 531 -44.77 -18.95 13.16
N ILE A 532 -43.82 -19.77 12.72
CA ILE A 532 -43.72 -20.19 11.33
C ILE A 532 -44.97 -20.97 10.90
N GLY A 533 -45.45 -21.90 11.73
CA GLY A 533 -46.68 -22.62 11.46
C GLY A 533 -47.87 -21.69 11.25
N LYS A 534 -47.99 -20.63 12.06
CA LYS A 534 -49.01 -19.58 11.89
C LYS A 534 -48.79 -18.77 10.62
N MET A 535 -47.57 -18.40 10.29
CA MET A 535 -47.23 -17.66 9.06
C MET A 535 -47.49 -18.47 7.79
N LEU A 536 -47.34 -19.79 7.84
CA LEU A 536 -47.65 -20.71 6.73
C LEU A 536 -49.15 -20.95 6.57
N HIS A 537 -50.00 -20.37 7.44
CA HIS A 537 -51.46 -20.46 7.29
C HIS A 537 -51.91 -19.76 5.99
N PRO A 538 -52.79 -20.40 5.17
CA PRO A 538 -53.13 -19.90 3.84
C PRO A 538 -53.69 -18.49 3.79
N GLY A 539 -54.41 -18.06 4.83
CA GLY A 539 -54.98 -16.71 4.93
C GLY A 539 -53.91 -15.63 5.10
N ILE A 540 -52.90 -15.88 5.98
CA ILE A 540 -51.81 -14.92 6.25
C ILE A 540 -50.88 -14.81 5.04
N THR A 541 -50.54 -15.94 4.43
CA THR A 541 -49.71 -15.95 3.20
C THR A 541 -50.38 -15.19 2.06
N LEU A 542 -51.69 -15.35 1.87
CA LEU A 542 -52.47 -14.61 0.88
C LEU A 542 -52.45 -13.09 1.15
N THR A 543 -52.64 -12.71 2.41
CA THR A 543 -52.62 -11.29 2.82
C THR A 543 -51.25 -10.64 2.55
N PHE A 544 -50.15 -11.30 2.92
CA PHE A 544 -48.81 -10.82 2.62
C PHE A 544 -48.53 -10.74 1.13
N THR A 545 -49.04 -11.69 0.33
CA THR A 545 -48.89 -11.67 -1.14
C THR A 545 -49.65 -10.47 -1.74
N ILE A 546 -50.85 -10.19 -1.27
CA ILE A 546 -51.63 -9.02 -1.72
C ILE A 546 -50.92 -7.70 -1.35
N ILE A 547 -50.42 -7.57 -0.12
CA ILE A 547 -49.68 -6.39 0.32
C ILE A 547 -48.39 -6.21 -0.50
N ALA A 548 -47.65 -7.29 -0.79
CA ALA A 548 -46.44 -7.24 -1.59
C ALA A 548 -46.75 -6.85 -3.05
N ILE A 549 -47.82 -7.32 -3.64
CA ILE A 549 -48.24 -6.95 -5.00
C ILE A 549 -48.66 -5.46 -5.03
N LEU A 550 -49.46 -5.01 -4.06
CA LEU A 550 -49.87 -3.61 -3.96
C LEU A 550 -48.66 -2.69 -3.75
N GLY A 551 -47.71 -3.09 -2.94
CA GLY A 551 -46.47 -2.35 -2.74
C GLY A 551 -45.56 -2.32 -3.98
N MET A 552 -45.52 -3.40 -4.75
CA MET A 552 -44.82 -3.45 -6.03
C MET A 552 -45.44 -2.48 -7.04
N ILE A 553 -46.78 -2.43 -7.11
CA ILE A 553 -47.52 -1.48 -7.95
C ILE A 553 -47.22 -0.03 -7.49
N PHE A 554 -47.25 0.23 -6.19
CA PHE A 554 -46.95 1.53 -5.62
C PHE A 554 -45.49 1.94 -5.88
N GLY A 555 -44.52 1.00 -5.70
CA GLY A 555 -43.10 1.22 -6.00
C GLY A 555 -42.83 1.56 -7.47
N PHE A 556 -43.55 0.90 -8.38
CA PHE A 556 -43.47 1.16 -9.81
C PHE A 556 -43.96 2.59 -10.15
N PHE A 557 -45.07 3.02 -9.54
CA PHE A 557 -45.59 4.38 -9.73
C PHE A 557 -44.78 5.47 -9.01
N SER A 558 -44.06 5.14 -7.92
CA SER A 558 -43.22 6.09 -7.19
C SER A 558 -41.87 6.37 -7.85
N LEU A 559 -41.51 5.66 -8.93
CA LEU A 559 -40.21 5.73 -9.63
C LEU A 559 -38.98 5.55 -8.71
N ASN A 560 -39.16 4.96 -7.52
CA ASN A 560 -38.06 4.70 -6.58
C ASN A 560 -37.57 3.24 -6.71
N PRO A 561 -36.36 3.00 -7.29
CA PRO A 561 -35.87 1.67 -7.57
C PRO A 561 -35.64 0.83 -6.29
N VAL A 562 -35.32 1.47 -5.15
CA VAL A 562 -35.10 0.77 -3.88
C VAL A 562 -36.42 0.22 -3.33
N VAL A 563 -37.48 1.02 -3.35
CA VAL A 563 -38.81 0.59 -2.90
C VAL A 563 -39.33 -0.55 -3.78
N THR A 564 -39.17 -0.45 -5.10
CA THR A 564 -39.55 -1.51 -6.05
C THR A 564 -38.79 -2.79 -5.78
N ALA A 565 -37.47 -2.74 -5.55
CA ALA A 565 -36.64 -3.91 -5.25
C ALA A 565 -37.07 -4.62 -3.96
N ILE A 566 -37.38 -3.88 -2.88
CA ILE A 566 -37.87 -4.46 -1.62
C ILE A 566 -39.18 -5.20 -1.82
N PHE A 567 -40.13 -4.60 -2.55
CA PHE A 567 -41.44 -5.24 -2.77
C PHE A 567 -41.38 -6.43 -3.74
N VAL A 568 -40.48 -6.42 -4.73
CA VAL A 568 -40.18 -7.59 -5.57
C VAL A 568 -39.63 -8.73 -4.72
N LEU A 569 -38.70 -8.46 -3.82
CA LEU A 569 -38.14 -9.47 -2.91
C LEU A 569 -39.21 -10.07 -2.00
N LEU A 570 -40.06 -9.22 -1.42
CA LEU A 570 -41.19 -9.67 -0.58
C LEU A 570 -42.20 -10.53 -1.37
N SER A 571 -42.47 -10.19 -2.63
CA SER A 571 -43.35 -10.95 -3.53
C SER A 571 -42.75 -12.32 -3.86
N ILE A 572 -41.44 -12.39 -4.12
CA ILE A 572 -40.74 -13.67 -4.36
C ILE A 572 -40.80 -14.56 -3.12
N LEU A 573 -40.54 -14.00 -1.93
CA LEU A 573 -40.65 -14.75 -0.66
C LEU A 573 -42.06 -15.27 -0.39
N ALA A 574 -43.09 -14.48 -0.69
CA ALA A 574 -44.47 -14.88 -0.57
C ALA A 574 -44.85 -16.01 -1.57
N LEU A 575 -44.35 -15.95 -2.81
CA LEU A 575 -44.54 -17.00 -3.83
C LEU A 575 -43.84 -18.31 -3.44
N ILE A 576 -42.62 -18.23 -2.87
CA ILE A 576 -41.91 -19.40 -2.33
C ILE A 576 -42.72 -20.02 -1.18
N GLY A 577 -43.27 -19.21 -0.27
CA GLY A 577 -44.14 -19.68 0.81
C GLY A 577 -45.41 -20.41 0.32
N MET A 578 -46.00 -19.97 -0.82
CA MET A 578 -47.15 -20.66 -1.43
C MET A 578 -46.76 -21.95 -2.18
N SER A 579 -45.55 -21.97 -2.78
CA SER A 579 -45.05 -23.15 -3.51
C SER A 579 -44.73 -24.32 -2.58
N THR A 580 -44.34 -24.06 -1.35
CA THR A 580 -44.02 -25.09 -0.34
C THR A 580 -45.25 -25.93 0.05
N LYS A 581 -46.46 -25.40 -0.14
CA LYS A 581 -47.70 -26.16 0.08
C LYS A 581 -47.91 -27.28 -0.94
N LYS A 582 -47.46 -27.10 -2.19
CA LYS A 582 -47.46 -28.15 -3.22
C LYS A 582 -46.41 -29.24 -2.92
N PHE A 583 -45.32 -28.87 -2.23
CA PHE A 583 -44.27 -29.79 -1.81
C PHE A 583 -44.73 -30.68 -0.64
N LYS A 584 -45.45 -30.13 0.36
CA LYS A 584 -45.92 -30.86 1.52
C LYS A 584 -46.95 -31.97 1.13
N ASN A 585 -47.74 -31.77 0.07
CA ASN A 585 -48.68 -32.78 -0.45
C ASN A 585 -48.01 -33.86 -1.30
N ARG A 586 -46.72 -33.82 -1.53
CA ARG A 586 -45.96 -34.86 -2.25
C ARG A 586 -45.13 -35.76 -1.33
N PHE A 587 -45.01 -35.40 -0.05
CA PHE A 587 -44.20 -36.13 0.96
C PHE A 587 -45.07 -36.72 2.10
N ASN A 588 -46.41 -36.66 2.00
CA ASN A 588 -47.34 -37.52 2.79
C ASN A 588 -47.87 -38.64 1.86
#